data_6e8dd0176880e7884db288624fdb5d62
#
_entry.id   6e8dd0176880e7884db288624fdb5d62
#
_cell.length_a   1.000
_cell.length_b   1.000
_cell.length_c   1.000
_cell.angle_alpha   90.00
_cell.angle_beta   90.00
_cell.angle_gamma   90.00
#
_symmetry.space_group_name_H-M   'P 1'
#
loop_
_entity.id
_entity.type
_entity.pdbx_description
1 polymer ?
#
loop_
_entity_poly.entity_id
_entity_poly.type
_entity_poly.pdbx_seq_one_letter_code
_entity_poly.pdbx_strand_id
1 'polypeptide(L)'
;MIDFLDVIKKLRYFGIVIKLDPLLEPDWDEDNVNHIAGHGLRPEQVEEVYYNEGPFPTLALKTKKRRGRIIEYRYRLWGTDASGICIEAIIAPYREYGLWRCVTAFPMSPSTQKAYFRRIKK
;
A
#
# COMPACT_ATOMS: atom_id res chain seq x y z
N MET A 1 -25.59 3.44 7.33
CA MET A 1 -24.10 3.54 7.45
C MET A 1 -23.49 3.14 6.11
N ILE A 2 -22.62 3.98 5.58
CA ILE A 2 -21.97 3.70 4.31
C ILE A 2 -20.88 2.64 4.55
N ASP A 3 -20.93 1.55 3.76
CA ASP A 3 -19.88 0.53 3.82
C ASP A 3 -18.57 1.14 3.31
N PHE A 4 -17.50 0.98 4.10
CA PHE A 4 -16.17 1.46 3.73
C PHE A 4 -15.72 0.92 2.37
N LEU A 5 -16.04 -0.33 2.07
CA LEU A 5 -15.69 -0.95 0.80
C LEU A 5 -16.41 -0.28 -0.38
N ASP A 6 -17.68 0.12 -0.21
CA ASP A 6 -18.43 0.82 -1.25
C ASP A 6 -17.83 2.20 -1.52
N VAL A 7 -17.40 2.90 -0.48
CA VAL A 7 -16.72 4.19 -0.62
C VAL A 7 -15.44 4.02 -1.45
N ILE A 8 -14.64 3.02 -1.13
CA ILE A 8 -13.39 2.73 -1.85
C ILE A 8 -13.68 2.41 -3.32
N LYS A 9 -14.68 1.59 -3.61
CA LYS A 9 -15.07 1.25 -4.99
C LYS A 9 -15.49 2.49 -5.79
N LYS A 10 -16.26 3.38 -5.18
CA LYS A 10 -16.66 4.64 -5.80
C LYS A 10 -15.46 5.52 -6.10
N LEU A 11 -14.52 5.64 -5.15
CA LEU A 11 -13.32 6.43 -5.33
C LEU A 11 -12.46 5.89 -6.48
N ARG A 12 -12.35 4.56 -6.60
CA ARG A 12 -11.64 3.93 -7.73
C ARG A 12 -12.32 4.21 -9.05
N TYR A 13 -13.66 4.14 -9.09
CA TYR A 13 -14.43 4.39 -10.30
C TYR A 13 -14.16 5.78 -10.87
N PHE A 14 -14.04 6.78 -9.99
CA PHE A 14 -13.76 8.16 -10.39
C PHE A 14 -12.27 8.46 -10.53
N GLY A 15 -11.40 7.45 -10.40
CA GLY A 15 -9.97 7.63 -10.51
C GLY A 15 -9.33 8.39 -9.36
N ILE A 16 -10.00 8.44 -8.22
CA ILE A 16 -9.52 9.15 -7.06
C ILE A 16 -8.48 8.30 -6.33
N VAL A 17 -7.34 8.93 -6.00
CA VAL A 17 -6.27 8.29 -5.23
C VAL A 17 -6.65 8.31 -3.75
N ILE A 18 -6.52 7.15 -3.08
CA ILE A 18 -6.75 7.03 -1.65
C ILE A 18 -5.43 7.25 -0.94
N LYS A 19 -5.40 8.26 -0.06
CA LYS A 19 -4.21 8.55 0.73
C LYS A 19 -4.29 7.80 2.06
N LEU A 20 -3.24 7.05 2.38
CA LEU A 20 -3.15 6.37 3.68
C LEU A 20 -2.81 7.38 4.77
N ASP A 21 -3.24 7.08 6.00
CA ASP A 21 -3.02 7.97 7.14
C ASP A 21 -1.53 8.06 7.47
N PRO A 22 -0.90 9.25 7.34
CA PRO A 22 0.53 9.40 7.60
C PRO A 22 0.89 9.36 9.09
N LEU A 23 -0.11 9.38 9.98
CA LEU A 23 0.13 9.31 11.42
C LEU A 23 0.27 7.88 11.94
N LEU A 24 -0.04 6.88 11.11
CA LEU A 24 0.16 5.49 11.50
C LEU A 24 1.64 5.14 11.48
N GLU A 25 2.07 4.33 12.45
CA GLU A 25 3.45 3.87 12.55
C GLU A 25 3.61 2.46 11.98
N PRO A 26 4.76 2.14 11.41
CA PRO A 26 4.99 0.81 10.86
C PRO A 26 5.16 -0.23 11.95
N ASP A 27 4.53 -1.39 11.76
CA ASP A 27 4.65 -2.54 12.65
C ASP A 27 5.33 -3.67 11.89
N TRP A 28 6.65 -3.83 12.10
CA TRP A 28 7.43 -4.88 11.48
C TRP A 28 7.67 -6.02 12.45
N ASP A 29 7.51 -7.24 11.97
CA ASP A 29 7.97 -8.42 12.68
C ASP A 29 9.02 -9.14 11.83
N GLU A 30 9.66 -10.16 12.42
CA GLU A 30 10.73 -10.89 11.75
C GLU A 30 10.26 -11.53 10.45
N ASP A 31 9.04 -12.08 10.44
CA ASP A 31 8.50 -12.74 9.25
C ASP A 31 8.28 -11.75 8.11
N ASN A 32 7.72 -10.59 8.41
CA ASN A 32 7.51 -9.54 7.40
C ASN A 32 8.83 -9.04 6.84
N VAL A 33 9.82 -8.79 7.71
CA VAL A 33 11.15 -8.33 7.29
C VAL A 33 11.81 -9.36 6.39
N ASN A 34 11.78 -10.63 6.79
CA ASN A 34 12.36 -11.71 6.00
C ASN A 34 11.64 -11.91 4.66
N HIS A 35 10.33 -11.74 4.67
CA HIS A 35 9.54 -11.90 3.45
C HIS A 35 9.94 -10.86 2.38
N ILE A 36 10.01 -9.58 2.73
CA ILE A 36 10.39 -8.55 1.77
C ILE A 36 11.88 -8.61 1.42
N ALA A 37 12.73 -9.12 2.33
CA ALA A 37 14.15 -9.34 2.04
C ALA A 37 14.32 -10.35 0.90
N GLY A 38 13.43 -11.34 0.82
CA GLY A 38 13.39 -12.28 -0.30
C GLY A 38 13.10 -11.62 -1.65
N HIS A 39 12.53 -10.43 -1.64
CA HIS A 39 12.28 -9.62 -2.84
C HIS A 39 13.34 -8.51 -3.01
N GLY A 40 14.38 -8.50 -2.20
CA GLY A 40 15.46 -7.54 -2.28
C GLY A 40 15.17 -6.19 -1.64
N LEU A 41 14.19 -6.12 -0.75
CA LEU A 41 13.79 -4.87 -0.11
C LEU A 41 14.06 -4.87 1.39
N ARG A 42 14.24 -3.67 1.94
CA ARG A 42 14.39 -3.43 3.38
C ARG A 42 13.17 -2.67 3.90
N PRO A 43 12.85 -2.78 5.19
CA PRO A 43 11.75 -2.02 5.79
C PRO A 43 11.79 -0.53 5.50
N GLU A 44 12.97 0.09 5.57
CA GLU A 44 13.14 1.52 5.34
C GLU A 44 12.65 1.94 3.95
N GLN A 45 12.85 1.11 2.94
CA GLN A 45 12.41 1.41 1.57
C GLN A 45 10.88 1.45 1.49
N VAL A 46 10.20 0.53 2.16
CA VAL A 46 8.74 0.51 2.21
C VAL A 46 8.20 1.71 2.99
N GLU A 47 8.86 2.05 4.11
CA GLU A 47 8.49 3.22 4.90
C GLU A 47 8.65 4.51 4.09
N GLU A 48 9.71 4.63 3.32
CA GLU A 48 9.90 5.79 2.44
C GLU A 48 8.75 5.92 1.43
N VAL A 49 8.31 4.80 0.86
CA VAL A 49 7.17 4.79 -0.06
C VAL A 49 5.88 5.21 0.67
N TYR A 50 5.67 4.69 1.87
CA TYR A 50 4.47 4.99 2.66
C TYR A 50 4.38 6.47 3.02
N TYR A 51 5.49 7.07 3.47
CA TYR A 51 5.53 8.43 3.97
C TYR A 51 5.88 9.49 2.93
N ASN A 52 6.12 9.10 1.71
CA ASN A 52 6.44 10.05 0.65
C ASN A 52 5.24 10.97 0.39
N GLU A 53 5.49 12.27 0.33
CA GLU A 53 4.45 13.31 0.20
C GLU A 53 3.90 13.49 -1.22
N GLY A 54 4.37 12.75 -2.19
CA GLY A 54 3.91 12.88 -3.57
C GLY A 54 2.49 12.39 -3.80
N PRO A 55 1.91 12.64 -4.97
CA PRO A 55 0.62 12.07 -5.33
C PRO A 55 0.79 10.58 -5.61
N PHE A 56 0.39 9.74 -4.66
CA PHE A 56 0.48 8.29 -4.84
C PHE A 56 -0.80 7.73 -5.39
N PRO A 57 -0.73 6.89 -6.40
CA PRO A 57 -1.89 6.06 -6.73
C PRO A 57 -1.98 4.93 -5.71
N THR A 58 -2.64 5.20 -4.60
CA THR A 58 -2.98 4.18 -3.63
C THR A 58 -4.27 3.53 -4.08
N LEU A 59 -4.23 2.24 -4.35
CA LEU A 59 -5.37 1.50 -4.84
C LEU A 59 -5.88 0.55 -3.76
N ALA A 60 -7.18 0.59 -3.52
CA ALA A 60 -7.80 -0.38 -2.63
C ALA A 60 -7.68 -1.77 -3.24
N LEU A 61 -7.29 -2.73 -2.44
CA LEU A 61 -7.19 -4.11 -2.82
C LEU A 61 -8.23 -4.96 -2.11
N LYS A 62 -8.12 -6.24 -2.36
CA LYS A 62 -8.97 -7.23 -1.75
C LYS A 62 -8.85 -7.18 -0.23
N THR A 63 -9.99 -7.25 0.41
CA THR A 63 -10.04 -7.46 1.85
C THR A 63 -9.75 -8.93 2.15
N LYS A 64 -9.08 -9.18 3.27
CA LYS A 64 -8.94 -10.55 3.76
C LYS A 64 -10.24 -10.92 4.48
N LYS A 65 -10.85 -12.03 4.08
CA LYS A 65 -12.11 -12.50 4.67
C LYS A 65 -11.91 -13.82 5.39
N ARG A 66 -12.66 -13.98 6.46
CA ARG A 66 -12.75 -15.24 7.19
C ARG A 66 -14.21 -15.51 7.52
N ARG A 67 -14.76 -16.64 7.08
CA ARG A 67 -16.16 -17.01 7.26
C ARG A 67 -17.12 -15.90 6.80
N GLY A 68 -16.82 -15.30 5.64
CA GLY A 68 -17.64 -14.24 5.09
C GLY A 68 -17.48 -12.85 5.72
N ARG A 69 -16.70 -12.75 6.79
CA ARG A 69 -16.44 -11.45 7.45
C ARG A 69 -15.11 -10.89 7.02
N ILE A 70 -15.08 -9.58 6.82
CA ILE A 70 -13.85 -8.86 6.53
C ILE A 70 -13.06 -8.74 7.82
N ILE A 71 -11.85 -9.30 7.83
CA ILE A 71 -10.96 -9.22 9.00
C ILE A 71 -9.79 -8.29 8.79
N GLU A 72 -9.54 -7.87 7.55
CA GLU A 72 -8.42 -7.01 7.23
C GLU A 72 -8.68 -6.28 5.93
N TYR A 73 -8.43 -4.97 5.91
CA TYR A 73 -8.43 -4.18 4.69
C TYR A 73 -7.00 -4.08 4.18
N ARG A 74 -6.81 -4.25 2.87
CA ARG A 74 -5.49 -4.19 2.23
C ARG A 74 -5.51 -3.20 1.09
N TYR A 75 -4.42 -2.44 0.98
CA TYR A 75 -4.26 -1.42 -0.04
C TYR A 75 -2.99 -1.67 -0.82
N ARG A 76 -3.06 -1.49 -2.12
CA ARG A 76 -1.88 -1.54 -2.97
C ARG A 76 -1.32 -0.12 -3.08
N LEU A 77 -0.09 0.04 -2.65
CA LEU A 77 0.62 1.32 -2.66
C LEU A 77 1.72 1.25 -3.70
N TRP A 78 1.74 2.21 -4.61
CA TRP A 78 2.80 2.37 -5.59
C TRP A 78 3.59 3.63 -5.27
N GLY A 79 4.91 3.53 -5.27
CA GLY A 79 5.75 4.68 -5.03
C GLY A 79 7.21 4.36 -5.28
N THR A 80 8.05 5.34 -4.99
CA THR A 80 9.49 5.18 -5.09
C THR A 80 10.12 5.36 -3.71
N ASP A 81 11.24 4.65 -3.48
CA ASP A 81 12.06 4.92 -2.30
C ASP A 81 12.92 6.17 -2.54
N ALA A 82 13.73 6.55 -1.56
CA ALA A 82 14.57 7.73 -1.65
C ALA A 82 15.61 7.66 -2.76
N SER A 83 15.96 6.47 -3.22
CA SER A 83 16.91 6.27 -4.31
C SER A 83 16.26 6.17 -5.69
N GLY A 84 14.93 6.22 -5.76
CA GLY A 84 14.19 6.17 -7.02
C GLY A 84 13.75 4.78 -7.46
N ILE A 85 13.92 3.76 -6.60
CA ILE A 85 13.46 2.41 -6.92
C ILE A 85 11.93 2.38 -6.82
N CYS A 86 11.27 1.93 -7.89
CA CYS A 86 9.81 1.81 -7.93
C CYS A 86 9.38 0.55 -7.20
N ILE A 87 8.51 0.72 -6.21
CA ILE A 87 8.08 -0.35 -5.31
C ILE A 87 6.56 -0.44 -5.27
N GLU A 88 6.06 -1.67 -5.31
CA GLU A 88 4.67 -1.97 -5.01
C GLU A 88 4.62 -2.62 -3.63
N ALA A 89 3.80 -2.07 -2.76
CA ALA A 89 3.62 -2.60 -1.40
C ALA A 89 2.15 -2.87 -1.14
N ILE A 90 1.87 -3.97 -0.45
CA ILE A 90 0.54 -4.28 0.03
C ILE A 90 0.51 -3.95 1.52
N ILE A 91 -0.30 -2.99 1.89
CA ILE A 91 -0.35 -2.42 3.24
C ILE A 91 -1.69 -2.72 3.89
N ALA A 92 -1.64 -3.14 5.14
CA ALA A 92 -2.83 -3.34 5.97
C ALA A 92 -2.80 -2.34 7.13
N PRO A 93 -3.64 -1.29 7.11
CA PRO A 93 -3.68 -0.36 8.23
C PRO A 93 -4.53 -0.92 9.37
N TYR A 94 -4.08 -0.69 10.59
CA TYR A 94 -4.79 -1.01 11.82
C TYR A 94 -4.95 0.29 12.62
N ARG A 95 -5.91 1.11 12.19
CA ARG A 95 -6.12 2.46 12.76
C ARG A 95 -6.40 2.44 14.25
N GLU A 96 -7.07 1.40 14.74
CA GLU A 96 -7.37 1.26 16.17
C GLU A 96 -6.12 1.22 17.03
N TYR A 97 -5.02 0.72 16.46
CA TYR A 97 -3.76 0.59 17.18
C TYR A 97 -2.73 1.63 16.75
N GLY A 98 -3.08 2.53 15.82
CA GLY A 98 -2.17 3.52 15.30
C GLY A 98 -1.04 2.94 14.45
N LEU A 99 -1.23 1.76 13.85
CA LEU A 99 -0.20 1.00 13.16
C LEU A 99 -0.60 0.67 11.73
N TRP A 100 0.40 0.39 10.89
CA TRP A 100 0.20 -0.27 9.60
C TRP A 100 1.21 -1.40 9.45
N ARG A 101 0.79 -2.46 8.75
CA ARG A 101 1.65 -3.60 8.48
C ARG A 101 1.88 -3.74 6.99
N CYS A 102 3.10 -4.15 6.63
CA CYS A 102 3.41 -4.52 5.26
C CYS A 102 3.11 -6.01 5.08
N VAL A 103 2.09 -6.32 4.28
CA VAL A 103 1.76 -7.72 3.97
C VAL A 103 2.83 -8.29 3.05
N THR A 104 3.21 -7.54 2.02
CA THR A 104 4.31 -7.84 1.12
C THR A 104 4.73 -6.58 0.39
N ALA A 105 5.93 -6.59 -0.17
CA ALA A 105 6.42 -5.52 -1.03
C ALA A 105 7.46 -6.09 -1.98
N PHE A 106 7.52 -5.55 -3.18
CA PHE A 106 8.47 -5.99 -4.20
C PHE A 106 8.72 -4.87 -5.20
N PRO A 107 9.86 -4.90 -5.90
CA PRO A 107 10.11 -3.95 -6.97
C PRO A 107 9.07 -4.11 -8.08
N MET A 108 8.61 -2.99 -8.64
CA MET A 108 7.62 -3.03 -9.72
C MET A 108 8.18 -3.72 -10.96
N SER A 109 7.32 -4.53 -11.60
CA SER A 109 7.62 -5.05 -12.94
C SER A 109 7.67 -3.89 -13.94
N PRO A 110 8.31 -4.07 -15.13
CA PRO A 110 8.30 -3.02 -16.15
C PRO A 110 6.90 -2.55 -16.55
N SER A 111 5.94 -3.45 -16.65
CA SER A 111 4.56 -3.08 -16.99
C SER A 111 3.90 -2.27 -15.88
N THR A 112 4.14 -2.62 -14.63
CA THR A 112 3.62 -1.88 -13.48
C THR A 112 4.25 -0.50 -13.42
N GLN A 113 5.56 -0.37 -13.67
CA GLN A 113 6.24 0.92 -13.73
C GLN A 113 5.62 1.84 -14.77
N LYS A 114 5.32 1.33 -15.96
CA LYS A 114 4.65 2.11 -17.01
C LYS A 114 3.29 2.63 -16.55
N ALA A 115 2.51 1.77 -15.89
CA ALA A 115 1.20 2.17 -15.36
C ALA A 115 1.34 3.22 -14.27
N TYR A 116 2.32 3.06 -13.38
CA TYR A 116 2.61 4.01 -12.32
C TYR A 116 2.98 5.38 -12.89
N PHE A 117 3.95 5.43 -13.81
CA PHE A 117 4.37 6.71 -14.40
C PHE A 117 3.27 7.39 -15.19
N ARG A 118 2.39 6.64 -15.82
CA ARG A 118 1.22 7.23 -16.49
C ARG A 118 0.30 7.94 -15.52
N ARG A 119 0.14 7.38 -14.32
CA ARG A 119 -0.75 7.96 -13.31
C ARG A 119 -0.18 9.23 -12.70
N ILE A 120 1.11 9.28 -12.43
CA ILE A 120 1.73 10.45 -11.80
C ILE A 120 1.99 11.60 -12.76
N LYS A 121 1.91 11.38 -14.06
CA LYS A 121 2.10 12.42 -15.08
C LYS A 121 0.84 13.23 -15.38
N LYS A 122 -0.26 12.88 -14.81
CA LYS A 122 -1.52 13.60 -15.04
C LYS A 122 -1.68 14.80 -14.13
#